data_6958192d04ff77720b4ba3bef89a71b7
#
_entry.id   6958192d04ff77720b4ba3bef89a71b7
#
_cell.length_a   1.000
_cell.length_b   1.000
_cell.length_c   1.000
_cell.angle_alpha   90.00
_cell.angle_beta   90.00
_cell.angle_gamma   90.00
#
_symmetry.space_group_name_H-M   'P 1'
#
loop_
_entity.id
_entity.type
_entity.pdbx_description
1 polymer ?
#
loop_
_entity_poly.entity_id
_entity_poly.type
_entity_poly.pdbx_seq_one_letter_code
_entity_poly.pdbx_strand_id
1 'polypeptide(L)'
;MDIFDYIESHSTPENEVLRFITRDTYCNVLNPRMVSGHIQGRLLAMISRMIQPQRILELGTFTGYSALCLAEGLSEGGMLTTVEHNDELEDTIRRNLALSPLSRMIQLVISDAKAFLAGQQQSFDLVFMDADKREYCAYLDLLLAERADGTSLLPVGGWLLADNTLWDGHIIDPAYDRDPQTIALRRFNDQVAADPRLEKVILPLRDGLSIIHRIS
;
A
#
# COMPACT_ATOMS: atom_id res chain seq x y z
N MET A 1 -15.29 -17.50 20.26
CA MET A 1 -14.98 -17.13 18.86
C MET A 1 -15.61 -15.79 18.62
N ASP A 2 -14.85 -14.77 18.43
CA ASP A 2 -15.36 -13.46 18.02
C ASP A 2 -15.54 -13.40 16.49
N ILE A 3 -16.01 -12.26 15.98
CA ILE A 3 -16.26 -12.11 14.54
C ILE A 3 -14.96 -12.16 13.73
N PHE A 4 -13.85 -11.70 14.30
CA PHE A 4 -12.55 -11.70 13.60
C PHE A 4 -11.97 -13.11 13.52
N ASP A 5 -12.05 -13.91 14.61
CA ASP A 5 -11.68 -15.33 14.60
C ASP A 5 -12.47 -16.09 13.52
N TYR A 6 -13.78 -15.78 13.40
CA TYR A 6 -14.65 -16.40 12.39
C TYR A 6 -14.19 -16.04 10.96
N ILE A 7 -13.92 -14.76 10.70
CA ILE A 7 -13.44 -14.27 9.41
C ILE A 7 -12.11 -14.95 9.05
N GLU A 8 -11.14 -14.96 9.97
CA GLU A 8 -9.84 -15.58 9.72
C GLU A 8 -9.95 -17.08 9.43
N SER A 9 -10.77 -17.81 10.19
CA SER A 9 -10.97 -19.25 10.00
C SER A 9 -11.71 -19.63 8.72
N HIS A 10 -12.43 -18.67 8.10
CA HIS A 10 -13.15 -18.84 6.84
C HIS A 10 -12.48 -18.14 5.65
N SER A 11 -11.29 -17.60 5.86
CA SER A 11 -10.47 -16.99 4.80
C SER A 11 -9.33 -17.93 4.40
N THR A 12 -8.80 -17.76 3.19
CA THR A 12 -7.59 -18.50 2.75
C THR A 12 -6.45 -18.27 3.72
N PRO A 13 -5.88 -19.28 4.34
CA PRO A 13 -4.84 -19.12 5.35
C PRO A 13 -3.57 -18.48 4.78
N GLU A 14 -2.83 -17.80 5.65
CA GLU A 14 -1.48 -17.32 5.31
C GLU A 14 -0.56 -18.50 4.98
N ASN A 15 0.34 -18.31 4.03
CA ASN A 15 1.44 -19.23 3.82
C ASN A 15 2.48 -19.14 4.95
N GLU A 16 3.42 -20.09 5.00
CA GLU A 16 4.41 -20.17 6.07
C GLU A 16 5.36 -18.96 6.12
N VAL A 17 5.68 -18.39 4.98
CA VAL A 17 6.55 -17.20 4.90
C VAL A 17 5.87 -15.99 5.52
N LEU A 18 4.60 -15.72 5.18
CA LEU A 18 3.84 -14.60 5.74
C LEU A 18 3.62 -14.75 7.24
N ARG A 19 3.31 -15.97 7.72
CA ARG A 19 3.22 -16.26 9.16
C ARG A 19 4.53 -16.02 9.89
N PHE A 20 5.66 -16.44 9.28
CA PHE A 20 6.98 -16.17 9.83
C PHE A 20 7.24 -14.66 9.93
N ILE A 21 6.99 -13.90 8.86
CA ILE A 21 7.20 -12.45 8.84
C ILE A 21 6.35 -11.76 9.90
N THR A 22 5.06 -12.11 10.02
CA THR A 22 4.19 -11.57 11.07
C THR A 22 4.78 -11.82 12.45
N ARG A 23 5.14 -13.08 12.75
CA ARG A 23 5.71 -13.44 14.04
C ARG A 23 7.04 -12.72 14.33
N ASP A 24 7.94 -12.70 13.35
CA ASP A 24 9.24 -12.04 13.49
C ASP A 24 9.07 -10.53 13.71
N THR A 25 8.14 -9.90 12.99
CA THR A 25 7.79 -8.48 13.18
C THR A 25 7.31 -8.21 14.60
N TYR A 26 6.41 -9.02 15.13
CA TYR A 26 5.91 -8.85 16.51
C TYR A 26 6.97 -9.10 17.59
N CYS A 27 7.97 -9.92 17.31
CA CYS A 27 9.03 -10.24 18.27
C CYS A 27 10.19 -9.24 18.22
N ASN A 28 10.50 -8.66 17.07
CA ASN A 28 11.80 -8.04 16.82
C ASN A 28 11.74 -6.62 16.24
N VAL A 29 10.56 -6.12 15.85
CA VAL A 29 10.43 -4.82 15.18
C VAL A 29 9.58 -3.86 16.01
N LEU A 30 9.95 -2.59 16.03
CA LEU A 30 9.15 -1.54 16.68
C LEU A 30 7.83 -1.33 15.95
N ASN A 31 6.77 -1.01 16.71
CA ASN A 31 5.42 -0.77 16.17
C ASN A 31 4.86 -1.93 15.31
N PRO A 32 4.89 -3.18 15.79
CA PRO A 32 4.57 -4.37 14.99
C PRO A 32 3.15 -4.35 14.42
N ARG A 33 2.23 -3.54 14.99
CA ARG A 33 0.86 -3.39 14.50
C ARG A 33 0.77 -2.76 13.11
N MET A 34 1.87 -2.17 12.61
CA MET A 34 1.94 -1.62 11.25
C MET A 34 1.91 -2.70 10.16
N VAL A 35 2.21 -3.97 10.49
CA VAL A 35 2.09 -5.06 9.52
C VAL A 35 0.64 -5.21 9.05
N SER A 36 0.42 -5.35 7.75
CA SER A 36 -0.94 -5.44 7.16
C SER A 36 -1.77 -6.61 7.71
N GLY A 37 -1.12 -7.74 7.98
CA GLY A 37 -1.75 -8.93 8.54
C GLY A 37 -2.58 -9.73 7.54
N HIS A 38 -3.15 -10.84 8.04
CA HIS A 38 -3.74 -11.92 7.23
C HIS A 38 -4.83 -11.43 6.27
N ILE A 39 -5.90 -10.84 6.79
CA ILE A 39 -7.08 -10.52 5.96
C ILE A 39 -6.76 -9.42 4.93
N GLN A 40 -6.08 -8.36 5.35
CA GLN A 40 -5.68 -7.29 4.43
C GLN A 40 -4.67 -7.80 3.40
N GLY A 41 -3.66 -8.55 3.79
CA GLY A 41 -2.70 -9.14 2.86
C GLY A 41 -3.37 -10.05 1.84
N ARG A 42 -4.34 -10.86 2.26
CA ARG A 42 -5.11 -11.71 1.33
C ARG A 42 -5.95 -10.90 0.36
N LEU A 43 -6.58 -9.81 0.83
CA LEU A 43 -7.30 -8.89 -0.04
C LEU A 43 -6.37 -8.22 -1.06
N LEU A 44 -5.21 -7.72 -0.63
CA LEU A 44 -4.21 -7.12 -1.53
C LEU A 44 -3.77 -8.11 -2.63
N ALA A 45 -3.49 -9.36 -2.25
CA ALA A 45 -3.14 -10.40 -3.20
C ALA A 45 -4.27 -10.73 -4.19
N MET A 46 -5.52 -10.75 -3.73
CA MET A 46 -6.68 -10.98 -4.59
C MET A 46 -6.91 -9.83 -5.56
N ILE A 47 -6.81 -8.58 -5.10
CA ILE A 47 -6.92 -7.39 -5.96
C ILE A 47 -5.81 -7.41 -7.01
N SER A 48 -4.57 -7.66 -6.61
CA SER A 48 -3.44 -7.75 -7.53
C SER A 48 -3.66 -8.85 -8.59
N ARG A 49 -4.18 -10.01 -8.20
CA ARG A 49 -4.53 -11.09 -9.15
C ARG A 49 -5.67 -10.74 -10.10
N MET A 50 -6.65 -9.94 -9.68
CA MET A 50 -7.73 -9.45 -10.55
C MET A 50 -7.22 -8.45 -11.57
N ILE A 51 -6.29 -7.58 -11.17
CA ILE A 51 -5.70 -6.53 -12.04
C ILE A 51 -4.62 -7.11 -12.95
N GLN A 52 -3.83 -8.10 -12.48
CA GLN A 52 -2.66 -8.67 -13.17
C GLN A 52 -1.66 -7.61 -13.64
N PRO A 53 -1.18 -6.74 -12.73
CA PRO A 53 -0.34 -5.62 -13.12
C PRO A 53 1.04 -6.07 -13.63
N GLN A 54 1.59 -5.34 -14.59
CA GLN A 54 2.99 -5.46 -15.00
C GLN A 54 3.91 -4.73 -14.03
N ARG A 55 3.46 -3.59 -13.52
CA ARG A 55 4.25 -2.76 -12.60
C ARG A 55 3.41 -2.37 -11.40
N ILE A 56 3.91 -2.76 -10.23
CA ILE A 56 3.37 -2.36 -8.94
C ILE A 56 4.35 -1.39 -8.27
N LEU A 57 3.83 -0.33 -7.68
CA LEU A 57 4.54 0.52 -6.75
C LEU A 57 3.95 0.37 -5.36
N GLU A 58 4.80 0.17 -4.37
CA GLU A 58 4.43 0.24 -2.95
C GLU A 58 5.21 1.37 -2.29
N LEU A 59 4.51 2.26 -1.61
CA LEU A 59 5.07 3.31 -0.77
C LEU A 59 4.87 2.94 0.70
N GLY A 60 5.96 2.61 1.39
CA GLY A 60 5.97 2.04 2.73
C GLY A 60 6.07 0.51 2.70
N THR A 61 7.30 -0.02 2.86
CA THR A 61 7.57 -1.46 2.82
C THR A 61 7.42 -2.12 4.19
N PHE A 62 7.84 -1.41 5.25
CA PHE A 62 7.95 -1.89 6.61
C PHE A 62 8.76 -3.19 6.69
N THR A 63 8.12 -4.36 6.84
CA THR A 63 8.82 -5.66 6.91
C THR A 63 8.65 -6.53 5.67
N GLY A 64 8.02 -5.99 4.59
CA GLY A 64 7.89 -6.66 3.29
C GLY A 64 6.68 -7.58 3.16
N TYR A 65 5.76 -7.57 4.12
CA TYR A 65 4.59 -8.44 4.14
C TYR A 65 3.63 -8.13 2.97
N SER A 66 3.21 -6.87 2.84
CA SER A 66 2.31 -6.41 1.77
C SER A 66 2.94 -6.53 0.39
N ALA A 67 4.25 -6.25 0.26
CA ALA A 67 5.00 -6.45 -0.97
C ALA A 67 4.89 -7.89 -1.50
N LEU A 68 5.04 -8.88 -0.62
CA LEU A 68 4.89 -10.30 -0.98
C LEU A 68 3.45 -10.62 -1.38
N CYS A 69 2.45 -10.08 -0.68
CA CYS A 69 1.04 -10.29 -1.01
C CYS A 69 0.70 -9.69 -2.39
N LEU A 70 1.12 -8.47 -2.66
CA LEU A 70 0.90 -7.79 -3.94
C LEU A 70 1.62 -8.49 -5.10
N ALA A 71 2.84 -8.99 -4.88
CA ALA A 71 3.61 -9.69 -5.89
C ALA A 71 2.96 -10.99 -6.35
N GLU A 72 2.03 -11.59 -5.57
CA GLU A 72 1.30 -12.79 -5.97
C GLU A 72 0.42 -12.59 -7.22
N GLY A 73 0.06 -11.35 -7.56
CA GLY A 73 -0.79 -11.02 -8.71
C GLY A 73 -0.04 -10.46 -9.91
N LEU A 74 1.28 -10.28 -9.83
CA LEU A 74 2.08 -9.79 -10.96
C LEU A 74 1.88 -10.67 -12.18
N SER A 75 1.71 -10.04 -13.36
CA SER A 75 1.73 -10.73 -14.64
C SER A 75 3.12 -11.27 -14.97
N GLU A 76 3.22 -12.12 -15.98
CA GLU A 76 4.50 -12.69 -16.40
C GLU A 76 5.51 -11.59 -16.78
N GLY A 77 6.70 -11.65 -16.18
CA GLY A 77 7.73 -10.62 -16.35
C GLY A 77 7.47 -9.31 -15.62
N GLY A 78 6.40 -9.25 -14.81
CA GLY A 78 6.06 -8.06 -14.01
C GLY A 78 7.03 -7.83 -12.85
N MET A 79 7.05 -6.60 -12.34
CA MET A 79 7.92 -6.16 -11.25
C MET A 79 7.18 -5.31 -10.25
N LEU A 80 7.45 -5.53 -8.96
CA LEU A 80 7.02 -4.67 -7.87
C LEU A 80 8.24 -3.86 -7.39
N THR A 81 8.08 -2.54 -7.32
CA THR A 81 9.03 -1.66 -6.64
C THR A 81 8.43 -1.24 -5.31
N THR A 82 9.13 -1.51 -4.22
CA THR A 82 8.71 -1.09 -2.88
C THR A 82 9.73 -0.10 -2.30
N VAL A 83 9.21 0.99 -1.74
CA VAL A 83 10.01 2.13 -1.24
C VAL A 83 9.89 2.19 0.26
N GLU A 84 11.03 2.16 0.95
CA GLU A 84 11.13 2.31 2.41
C GLU A 84 11.99 3.51 2.77
N HIS A 85 11.51 4.32 3.70
CA HIS A 85 12.24 5.49 4.18
C HIS A 85 13.25 5.15 5.27
N ASN A 86 12.91 4.17 6.14
CA ASN A 86 13.74 3.77 7.26
C ASN A 86 14.80 2.75 6.83
N ASP A 87 16.04 3.19 6.68
CA ASP A 87 17.18 2.34 6.30
C ASP A 87 17.56 1.29 7.37
N GLU A 88 17.18 1.49 8.64
CA GLU A 88 17.39 0.48 9.68
C GLU A 88 16.58 -0.82 9.43
N LEU A 89 15.53 -0.76 8.61
CA LEU A 89 14.73 -1.92 8.25
C LEU A 89 15.29 -2.69 7.04
N GLU A 90 16.26 -2.15 6.30
CA GLU A 90 16.72 -2.73 5.04
C GLU A 90 17.11 -4.21 5.17
N ASP A 91 17.94 -4.56 6.13
CA ASP A 91 18.40 -5.95 6.33
C ASP A 91 17.23 -6.88 6.67
N THR A 92 16.29 -6.41 7.49
CA THR A 92 15.09 -7.17 7.85
C THR A 92 14.21 -7.41 6.63
N ILE A 93 13.96 -6.37 5.83
CA ILE A 93 13.16 -6.47 4.61
C ILE A 93 13.81 -7.44 3.63
N ARG A 94 15.09 -7.28 3.33
CA ARG A 94 15.82 -8.15 2.40
C ARG A 94 15.80 -9.61 2.84
N ARG A 95 16.02 -9.87 4.13
CA ARG A 95 15.92 -11.21 4.71
C ARG A 95 14.53 -11.81 4.52
N ASN A 96 13.49 -11.04 4.84
CA ASN A 96 12.11 -11.50 4.77
C ASN A 96 11.68 -11.79 3.31
N LEU A 97 12.01 -10.88 2.39
CA LEU A 97 11.72 -11.08 0.97
C LEU A 97 12.43 -12.33 0.40
N ALA A 98 13.67 -12.57 0.81
CA ALA A 98 14.46 -13.73 0.36
C ALA A 98 13.86 -15.10 0.75
N LEU A 99 12.93 -15.14 1.72
CA LEU A 99 12.21 -16.37 2.09
C LEU A 99 11.21 -16.82 1.02
N SER A 100 10.85 -15.94 0.08
CA SER A 100 9.85 -16.22 -0.95
C SER A 100 10.50 -16.32 -2.34
N PRO A 101 10.04 -17.24 -3.20
CA PRO A 101 10.45 -17.28 -4.60
C PRO A 101 10.03 -16.01 -5.39
N LEU A 102 9.08 -15.21 -4.85
CA LEU A 102 8.65 -13.95 -5.44
C LEU A 102 9.69 -12.83 -5.27
N SER A 103 10.72 -13.00 -4.43
CA SER A 103 11.75 -12.00 -4.17
C SER A 103 12.42 -11.46 -5.44
N ARG A 104 12.58 -12.30 -6.46
CA ARG A 104 13.16 -11.93 -7.77
C ARG A 104 12.32 -10.92 -8.56
N MET A 105 11.03 -10.78 -8.21
CA MET A 105 10.07 -9.86 -8.83
C MET A 105 9.87 -8.60 -7.99
N ILE A 106 10.62 -8.44 -6.88
CA ILE A 106 10.46 -7.33 -5.94
C ILE A 106 11.79 -6.58 -5.86
N GLN A 107 11.73 -5.28 -6.16
CA GLN A 107 12.84 -4.36 -6.02
C GLN A 107 12.62 -3.48 -4.79
N LEU A 108 13.46 -3.61 -3.77
CA LEU A 108 13.50 -2.71 -2.62
C LEU A 108 14.35 -1.48 -2.94
N VAL A 109 13.78 -0.30 -2.68
CA VAL A 109 14.46 1.01 -2.77
C VAL A 109 14.40 1.69 -1.42
N ILE A 110 15.57 2.01 -0.84
CA ILE A 110 15.64 2.84 0.37
C ILE A 110 15.69 4.30 -0.04
N SER A 111 14.59 5.03 0.18
CA SER A 111 14.43 6.41 -0.24
C SER A 111 13.24 7.08 0.45
N ASP A 112 13.26 8.41 0.49
CA ASP A 112 12.03 9.18 0.70
C ASP A 112 11.05 8.97 -0.45
N ALA A 113 9.77 8.73 -0.14
CA ALA A 113 8.75 8.39 -1.14
C ALA A 113 8.48 9.53 -2.13
N LYS A 114 8.47 10.81 -1.69
CA LYS A 114 8.30 11.95 -2.61
C LYS A 114 9.50 12.11 -3.53
N ALA A 115 10.70 11.97 -2.99
CA ALA A 115 11.93 12.06 -3.78
C ALA A 115 11.97 10.95 -4.85
N PHE A 116 11.57 9.74 -4.47
CA PHE A 116 11.43 8.62 -5.41
C PHE A 116 10.42 8.92 -6.52
N LEU A 117 9.20 9.35 -6.15
CA LEU A 117 8.13 9.67 -7.11
C LEU A 117 8.54 10.79 -8.06
N ALA A 118 9.18 11.86 -7.54
CA ALA A 118 9.64 13.00 -8.36
C ALA A 118 10.72 12.62 -9.39
N GLY A 119 11.54 11.60 -9.09
CA GLY A 119 12.58 11.08 -9.99
C GLY A 119 12.09 9.99 -10.94
N GLN A 120 10.87 9.48 -10.75
CA GLN A 120 10.38 8.30 -11.46
C GLN A 120 9.84 8.66 -12.86
N GLN A 121 10.18 7.83 -13.86
CA GLN A 121 9.72 7.99 -15.24
C GLN A 121 8.73 6.90 -15.67
N GLN A 122 8.75 5.74 -15.02
CA GLN A 122 7.87 4.63 -15.35
C GLN A 122 6.49 4.81 -14.74
N SER A 123 5.44 4.42 -15.47
CA SER A 123 4.08 4.35 -14.94
C SER A 123 3.84 3.01 -14.23
N PHE A 124 2.88 3.00 -13.32
CA PHE A 124 2.50 1.83 -12.53
C PHE A 124 1.02 1.51 -12.74
N ASP A 125 0.71 0.23 -12.92
CA ASP A 125 -0.66 -0.25 -13.13
C ASP A 125 -1.43 -0.34 -11.81
N LEU A 126 -0.68 -0.60 -10.73
CA LEU A 126 -1.19 -0.68 -9.35
C LEU A 126 -0.21 0.04 -8.41
N VAL A 127 -0.74 0.93 -7.59
CA VAL A 127 -0.01 1.59 -6.52
C VAL A 127 -0.64 1.22 -5.18
N PHE A 128 0.17 0.83 -4.19
CA PHE A 128 -0.23 0.69 -2.80
C PHE A 128 0.46 1.78 -1.97
N MET A 129 -0.33 2.62 -1.32
CA MET A 129 0.12 3.78 -0.55
C MET A 129 -0.10 3.51 0.94
N ASP A 130 0.98 3.25 1.67
CA ASP A 130 1.01 3.02 3.12
C ASP A 130 2.25 3.66 3.78
N ALA A 131 2.63 4.87 3.33
CA ALA A 131 3.74 5.65 3.85
C ALA A 131 3.28 6.72 4.86
N ASP A 132 3.98 7.85 4.95
CA ASP A 132 3.61 8.97 5.83
C ASP A 132 2.26 9.59 5.42
N LYS A 133 1.28 9.49 6.31
CA LYS A 133 -0.11 9.93 6.08
C LYS A 133 -0.19 11.44 5.80
N ARG A 134 0.73 12.24 6.34
CA ARG A 134 0.81 13.69 6.12
C ARG A 134 1.14 14.08 4.68
N GLU A 135 1.70 13.13 3.93
CA GLU A 135 2.17 13.33 2.56
C GLU A 135 1.21 12.76 1.49
N TYR A 136 0.08 12.14 1.88
CA TYR A 136 -0.82 11.45 0.96
C TYR A 136 -1.34 12.34 -0.18
N CYS A 137 -1.69 13.61 0.10
CA CYS A 137 -2.06 14.57 -0.95
C CYS A 137 -0.91 14.78 -1.95
N ALA A 138 0.31 14.95 -1.45
CA ALA A 138 1.48 15.17 -2.32
C ALA A 138 1.82 13.92 -3.16
N TYR A 139 1.67 12.72 -2.59
CA TYR A 139 1.84 11.49 -3.35
C TYR A 139 0.77 11.38 -4.46
N LEU A 140 -0.49 11.68 -4.15
CA LEU A 140 -1.57 11.66 -5.13
C LEU A 140 -1.30 12.65 -6.27
N ASP A 141 -0.90 13.88 -5.94
CA ASP A 141 -0.56 14.90 -6.94
C ASP A 141 0.57 14.44 -7.87
N LEU A 142 1.63 13.83 -7.33
CA LEU A 142 2.74 13.29 -8.12
C LEU A 142 2.32 12.10 -8.99
N LEU A 143 1.46 11.22 -8.47
CA LEU A 143 0.96 10.06 -9.21
C LEU A 143 0.08 10.46 -10.39
N LEU A 144 -0.73 11.52 -10.24
CA LEU A 144 -1.68 11.99 -11.25
C LEU A 144 -1.12 13.07 -12.17
N ALA A 145 0.04 13.65 -11.83
CA ALA A 145 0.68 14.70 -12.62
C ALA A 145 0.94 14.23 -14.05
N GLU A 146 0.44 14.99 -15.01
CA GLU A 146 0.70 14.76 -16.42
C GLU A 146 2.10 15.28 -16.79
N ARG A 147 2.87 14.49 -17.48
CA ARG A 147 4.21 14.78 -17.96
C ARG A 147 4.15 15.44 -19.35
N ALA A 148 5.27 15.95 -19.81
CA ALA A 148 5.38 16.59 -21.13
C ALA A 148 5.05 15.64 -22.31
N ASP A 149 5.20 14.34 -22.11
CA ASP A 149 4.87 13.30 -23.08
C ASP A 149 3.42 12.80 -22.99
N GLY A 150 2.59 13.42 -22.13
CA GLY A 150 1.20 13.03 -21.88
C GLY A 150 1.03 11.78 -21.00
N THR A 151 2.11 11.27 -20.40
CA THR A 151 2.06 10.14 -19.45
C THR A 151 1.97 10.63 -18.01
N SER A 152 1.64 9.72 -17.08
CA SER A 152 1.65 9.96 -15.63
C SER A 152 2.15 8.71 -14.90
N LEU A 153 2.50 8.85 -13.62
CA LEU A 153 2.93 7.69 -12.81
C LEU A 153 1.80 6.70 -12.61
N LEU A 154 0.57 7.19 -12.38
CA LEU A 154 -0.65 6.38 -12.38
C LEU A 154 -1.42 6.72 -13.65
N PRO A 155 -1.38 5.90 -14.71
CA PRO A 155 -2.06 6.17 -15.97
C PRO A 155 -3.58 5.96 -15.86
N VAL A 156 -4.33 6.39 -16.88
CA VAL A 156 -5.75 6.01 -17.04
C VAL A 156 -5.85 4.49 -17.09
N GLY A 157 -6.78 3.92 -16.34
CA GLY A 157 -6.90 2.47 -16.11
C GLY A 157 -6.07 1.95 -14.93
N GLY A 158 -5.19 2.77 -14.35
CA GLY A 158 -4.39 2.41 -13.18
C GLY A 158 -5.18 2.43 -11.87
N TRP A 159 -4.71 1.67 -10.90
CA TRP A 159 -5.34 1.50 -9.59
C TRP A 159 -4.45 2.02 -8.47
N LEU A 160 -5.06 2.70 -7.50
CA LEU A 160 -4.42 3.12 -6.26
C LEU A 160 -5.18 2.52 -5.07
N LEU A 161 -4.46 1.81 -4.22
CA LEU A 161 -4.94 1.35 -2.92
C LEU A 161 -4.28 2.23 -1.86
N ALA A 162 -5.07 2.96 -1.07
CA ALA A 162 -4.54 3.80 0.02
C ALA A 162 -5.00 3.26 1.37
N ASP A 163 -4.03 2.93 2.23
CA ASP A 163 -4.30 2.37 3.55
C ASP A 163 -4.55 3.46 4.60
N ASN A 164 -5.19 3.08 5.70
CA ASN A 164 -5.49 3.90 6.88
C ASN A 164 -6.36 5.14 6.61
N THR A 165 -7.18 5.14 5.57
CA THR A 165 -7.96 6.31 5.16
C THR A 165 -9.14 6.63 6.09
N LEU A 166 -9.51 5.73 7.02
CA LEU A 166 -10.45 5.97 8.11
C LEU A 166 -9.78 6.30 9.45
N TRP A 167 -8.47 5.99 9.59
CA TRP A 167 -7.64 6.36 10.72
C TRP A 167 -8.28 6.06 12.08
N ASP A 168 -8.68 4.82 12.32
CA ASP A 168 -9.39 4.36 13.54
C ASP A 168 -10.61 5.23 13.91
N GLY A 169 -11.29 5.79 12.88
CA GLY A 169 -12.44 6.69 13.05
C GLY A 169 -12.08 8.14 13.40
N HIS A 170 -10.81 8.49 13.57
CA HIS A 170 -10.39 9.87 13.90
C HIS A 170 -10.83 10.90 12.86
N ILE A 171 -11.01 10.45 11.60
CA ILE A 171 -11.43 11.35 10.51
C ILE A 171 -12.80 12.00 10.74
N ILE A 172 -13.67 11.43 11.58
CA ILE A 172 -14.99 11.96 11.91
C ILE A 172 -15.09 12.46 13.36
N ASP A 173 -14.04 12.30 14.17
CA ASP A 173 -14.03 12.67 15.58
C ASP A 173 -13.43 14.09 15.76
N PRO A 174 -14.21 15.06 16.32
CA PRO A 174 -13.71 16.41 16.60
C PRO A 174 -12.55 16.46 17.60
N ALA A 175 -12.36 15.44 18.43
CA ALA A 175 -11.22 15.36 19.36
C ALA A 175 -9.87 15.39 18.63
N TYR A 176 -9.83 14.97 17.37
CA TYR A 176 -8.64 14.90 16.53
C TYR A 176 -8.52 16.04 15.50
N ASP A 177 -9.30 17.12 15.63
CA ASP A 177 -9.26 18.26 14.69
C ASP A 177 -7.90 18.97 14.63
N ARG A 178 -7.03 18.74 15.60
CA ARG A 178 -5.67 19.30 15.67
C ARG A 178 -4.58 18.29 15.38
N ASP A 179 -4.91 17.03 15.18
CA ASP A 179 -3.94 16.00 14.85
C ASP A 179 -3.49 16.13 13.38
N PRO A 180 -2.17 16.32 13.12
CA PRO A 180 -1.69 16.56 11.75
C PRO A 180 -1.97 15.41 10.78
N GLN A 181 -1.96 14.16 11.25
CA GLN A 181 -2.22 13.00 10.40
C GLN A 181 -3.72 12.93 10.03
N THR A 182 -4.61 13.14 11.01
CA THR A 182 -6.06 13.21 10.80
C THR A 182 -6.43 14.31 9.81
N ILE A 183 -5.86 15.52 9.99
CA ILE A 183 -6.09 16.66 9.07
C ILE A 183 -5.66 16.28 7.65
N ALA A 184 -4.48 15.67 7.51
CA ALA A 184 -3.96 15.29 6.20
C ALA A 184 -4.81 14.22 5.52
N LEU A 185 -5.26 13.20 6.25
CA LEU A 185 -6.12 12.15 5.73
C LEU A 185 -7.53 12.66 5.35
N ARG A 186 -8.12 13.57 6.15
CA ARG A 186 -9.36 14.24 5.74
C ARG A 186 -9.19 14.98 4.41
N ARG A 187 -8.10 15.76 4.26
CA ARG A 187 -7.78 16.47 3.01
C ARG A 187 -7.59 15.51 1.83
N PHE A 188 -6.89 14.41 2.06
CA PHE A 188 -6.71 13.38 1.04
C PHE A 188 -8.05 12.77 0.62
N ASN A 189 -8.89 12.38 1.58
CA ASN A 189 -10.22 11.82 1.28
C ASN A 189 -11.09 12.83 0.52
N ASP A 190 -11.09 14.10 0.91
CA ASP A 190 -11.82 15.17 0.23
C ASP A 190 -11.29 15.41 -1.19
N GLN A 191 -9.96 15.42 -1.38
CA GLN A 191 -9.31 15.56 -2.68
C GLN A 191 -9.71 14.40 -3.61
N VAL A 192 -9.61 13.16 -3.14
CA VAL A 192 -10.03 11.98 -3.89
C VAL A 192 -11.52 12.03 -4.20
N ALA A 193 -12.38 12.42 -3.24
CA ALA A 193 -13.81 12.49 -3.42
C ALA A 193 -14.22 13.53 -4.48
N ALA A 194 -13.53 14.67 -4.53
CA ALA A 194 -13.81 15.75 -5.46
C ALA A 194 -13.25 15.53 -6.89
N ASP A 195 -12.27 14.63 -7.07
CA ASP A 195 -11.63 14.42 -8.37
C ASP A 195 -12.51 13.57 -9.31
N PRO A 196 -13.02 14.15 -10.43
CA PRO A 196 -13.87 13.43 -11.36
C PRO A 196 -13.12 12.38 -12.20
N ARG A 197 -11.78 12.41 -12.20
CA ARG A 197 -10.94 11.43 -12.90
C ARG A 197 -10.86 10.10 -12.16
N LEU A 198 -11.34 10.06 -10.92
CA LEU A 198 -11.18 8.93 -9.99
C LEU A 198 -12.53 8.31 -9.65
N GLU A 199 -12.70 7.02 -9.94
CA GLU A 199 -13.72 6.18 -9.32
C GLU A 199 -13.17 5.61 -8.02
N LYS A 200 -13.93 5.61 -6.93
CA LYS A 200 -13.42 5.32 -5.58
C LYS A 200 -14.45 4.71 -4.66
N VAL A 201 -13.96 3.89 -3.73
CA VAL A 201 -14.70 3.35 -2.59
C VAL A 201 -13.78 3.20 -1.38
N ILE A 202 -14.27 3.45 -0.19
CA ILE A 202 -13.56 3.19 1.07
C ILE A 202 -14.16 1.94 1.71
N LEU A 203 -13.33 0.93 1.94
CA LEU A 203 -13.70 -0.28 2.67
C LEU A 203 -13.37 -0.09 4.16
N PRO A 204 -14.30 -0.45 5.08
CA PRO A 204 -14.05 -0.39 6.52
C PRO A 204 -13.25 -1.63 6.98
N LEU A 205 -12.09 -1.84 6.37
CA LEU A 205 -11.14 -2.89 6.72
C LEU A 205 -10.02 -2.29 7.55
N ARG A 206 -9.82 -2.76 8.78
CA ARG A 206 -8.89 -2.17 9.75
C ARG A 206 -9.10 -0.66 9.85
N ASP A 207 -8.07 0.13 9.57
CA ASP A 207 -8.09 1.60 9.61
C ASP A 207 -8.61 2.25 8.30
N GLY A 208 -9.28 1.47 7.46
CA GLY A 208 -9.86 1.89 6.18
C GLY A 208 -8.92 1.70 5.00
N LEU A 209 -9.38 1.01 3.97
CA LEU A 209 -8.69 0.83 2.70
C LEU A 209 -9.49 1.51 1.59
N SER A 210 -8.94 2.57 1.00
CA SER A 210 -9.52 3.19 -0.21
C SER A 210 -9.05 2.45 -1.44
N ILE A 211 -10.00 2.03 -2.29
CA ILE A 211 -9.74 1.50 -3.63
C ILE A 211 -10.12 2.60 -4.63
N ILE A 212 -9.16 3.02 -5.44
CA ILE A 212 -9.29 4.15 -6.34
C ILE A 212 -8.86 3.70 -7.74
N HIS A 213 -9.71 3.94 -8.74
CA HIS A 213 -9.45 3.63 -10.14
C HIS A 213 -9.38 4.92 -10.95
N ARG A 214 -8.31 5.15 -11.69
CA ARG A 214 -8.21 6.31 -12.58
C ARG A 214 -8.95 6.03 -13.88
N ILE A 215 -10.06 6.73 -14.12
CA ILE A 215 -10.96 6.52 -15.29
C ILE A 215 -10.75 7.53 -16.41
N SER A 216 -10.04 8.64 -16.16
CA SER A 216 -9.72 9.65 -17.18
C SER A 216 -8.49 10.50 -16.82
#